data_16bd1114e945007cee8b14f48bcc024b
#
_entry.id   16bd1114e945007cee8b14f48bcc024b
#
_cell.length_a   1.000
_cell.length_b   1.000
_cell.length_c   1.000
_cell.angle_alpha   90.00
_cell.angle_beta   90.00
_cell.angle_gamma   90.00
#
_symmetry.space_group_name_H-M   'P 1'
#
loop_
_entity.id
_entity.type
_entity.pdbx_description
1 polymer ?
#
loop_
_entity_poly.entity_id
_entity_poly.type
_entity_poly.pdbx_seq_one_letter_code
_entity_poly.pdbx_strand_id
1 'polypeptide(L)'
;MGDAPPRDQSSRLLSFNRKEDMKATEYKFLKMNHCFSNSKMAVCLTFIMACLFNIHAQSSNFELEIEQLTSGTKHHFFGYIGQCRTIPWSASGRYILGLEIDTINRMPLPGEAATIILIDTQDDNKILRIDKTRAWNPQQGTMFYWNPLAPNTQFFFNDMDVKTGQVFVVVYDIEKKKRVFEYRYEDTPIGNGGVAADGSAWLGLNYGRLARLRLVTGYPGAIDWSQDEIAPENDGIFLVDIKTGKKRLLVSYRQLENRLKERDPDLEHNGLFINHTLWNRSGDLIYFFIRADWNGNSSKRLNTPCSIQADGTDLVLHDIHIGGHPEWAEGSLMIGRQDRRQILYDVNKKKVVGQLGNPEIFPNPEGDISLSPNGQWFVNGHKQGDRNYYTVYRRSDGAFARSEGIYKGPYSGDIRIDPAPRWNRTDNAILVPGITENNTRQMFLVRVITK
;
A
#
# COMPACT_ATOMS: atom_id res chain seq x y z
N MET A 1 25.79 51.59 -19.01
CA MET A 1 25.95 51.63 -20.46
C MET A 1 25.69 50.21 -20.94
N GLY A 2 24.57 50.01 -21.40
CA GLY A 2 23.93 49.69 -22.67
C GLY A 2 23.70 48.16 -22.69
N ASP A 3 22.69 47.51 -23.13
CA ASP A 3 21.36 47.85 -23.65
C ASP A 3 20.50 46.61 -23.55
N ALA A 4 19.23 46.76 -23.28
CA ALA A 4 18.24 45.69 -23.38
C ALA A 4 17.71 45.58 -24.82
N PRO A 5 17.32 44.41 -25.34
CA PRO A 5 16.51 44.29 -26.52
C PRO A 5 15.02 44.02 -26.22
N PRO A 6 14.12 44.22 -27.19
CA PRO A 6 12.77 44.65 -26.97
C PRO A 6 11.75 43.49 -26.90
N ARG A 7 10.59 43.82 -26.30
CA ARG A 7 9.35 43.05 -26.34
C ARG A 7 8.77 43.00 -27.75
N ASP A 8 8.27 41.87 -28.17
CA ASP A 8 7.24 41.82 -29.19
C ASP A 8 5.97 41.13 -28.69
N GLN A 9 4.86 41.80 -28.98
CA GLN A 9 3.50 41.43 -28.66
C GLN A 9 2.90 40.65 -29.83
N SER A 10 2.21 39.58 -29.62
CA SER A 10 0.99 39.28 -30.38
C SER A 10 0.11 38.26 -29.68
N SER A 11 -0.80 38.79 -28.91
CA SER A 11 -2.02 38.11 -28.47
C SER A 11 -2.97 37.92 -29.66
N ARG A 12 -3.42 36.73 -29.96
CA ARG A 12 -4.67 36.48 -30.68
C ARG A 12 -5.59 35.60 -29.85
N LEU A 13 -6.55 36.26 -29.25
CA LEU A 13 -7.81 35.72 -28.75
C LEU A 13 -8.62 35.11 -29.91
N LEU A 14 -8.97 33.84 -29.77
CA LEU A 14 -10.07 33.24 -30.52
C LEU A 14 -11.19 32.91 -29.53
N SER A 15 -12.14 33.83 -29.47
CA SER A 15 -13.44 33.62 -28.85
C SER A 15 -14.30 32.79 -29.79
N PHE A 16 -14.71 31.58 -29.36
CA PHE A 16 -15.78 30.84 -30.04
C PHE A 16 -17.10 31.09 -29.34
N ASN A 17 -18.03 31.66 -30.08
CA ASN A 17 -19.41 31.96 -29.72
C ASN A 17 -20.21 30.66 -29.56
N ARG A 18 -20.66 30.38 -28.36
CA ARG A 18 -21.61 29.32 -28.00
C ARG A 18 -23.01 29.94 -27.85
N LYS A 19 -23.73 30.15 -28.93
CA LYS A 19 -25.14 30.61 -28.86
C LYS A 19 -26.06 30.20 -30.02
N GLU A 20 -25.74 29.26 -30.88
CA GLU A 20 -26.63 28.90 -32.00
C GLU A 20 -27.10 27.44 -32.09
N ASP A 21 -26.73 26.55 -31.20
CA ASP A 21 -27.16 25.12 -31.30
C ASP A 21 -28.27 24.68 -30.34
N MET A 22 -29.05 25.61 -29.80
CA MET A 22 -30.15 25.29 -28.87
C MET A 22 -31.55 25.54 -29.42
N LYS A 23 -31.76 25.62 -30.74
CA LYS A 23 -33.11 25.86 -31.34
C LYS A 23 -33.60 24.77 -32.32
N ALA A 24 -32.88 23.69 -32.51
CA ALA A 24 -33.28 22.67 -33.48
C ALA A 24 -33.94 21.39 -32.86
N THR A 25 -34.04 21.28 -31.56
CA THR A 25 -34.55 20.04 -30.88
C THR A 25 -35.97 20.17 -30.34
N GLU A 26 -36.59 21.34 -30.38
CA GLU A 26 -37.94 21.57 -29.83
C GLU A 26 -39.08 21.46 -30.83
N TYR A 27 -38.86 21.20 -32.11
CA TYR A 27 -39.92 21.19 -33.14
C TYR A 27 -40.33 19.80 -33.66
N LYS A 28 -39.94 18.72 -33.03
CA LYS A 28 -40.37 17.34 -33.44
C LYS A 28 -41.25 16.59 -32.45
N PHE A 29 -41.75 17.22 -31.38
CA PHE A 29 -42.58 16.55 -30.38
C PHE A 29 -44.07 16.89 -30.39
N LEU A 30 -44.59 17.58 -31.43
CA LEU A 30 -45.97 18.07 -31.51
C LEU A 30 -46.74 17.57 -32.74
N LYS A 31 -46.57 16.33 -33.18
CA LYS A 31 -47.50 15.70 -34.12
C LYS A 31 -47.49 14.17 -34.01
N MET A 32 -47.91 13.65 -32.91
CA MET A 32 -48.39 12.25 -32.78
C MET A 32 -49.36 12.09 -31.59
N ASN A 33 -50.47 12.81 -31.70
CA ASN A 33 -51.66 12.50 -30.91
C ASN A 33 -52.76 12.16 -31.92
N HIS A 34 -53.06 10.87 -32.08
CA HIS A 34 -54.40 10.28 -32.14
C HIS A 34 -54.31 8.79 -32.47
N CYS A 35 -55.05 8.02 -31.71
CA CYS A 35 -55.26 6.56 -31.79
C CYS A 35 -54.27 5.69 -31.02
N PHE A 36 -54.59 5.49 -29.74
CA PHE A 36 -54.58 4.13 -29.16
C PHE A 36 -55.37 4.14 -27.83
N SER A 37 -56.27 3.15 -27.68
CA SER A 37 -57.24 3.02 -26.62
C SER A 37 -56.61 2.82 -25.23
N ASN A 38 -57.23 3.46 -24.22
CA ASN A 38 -56.79 3.65 -22.85
C ASN A 38 -56.65 2.41 -21.92
N SER A 39 -56.65 1.20 -22.43
CA SER A 39 -56.61 0.00 -21.56
C SER A 39 -55.29 -0.80 -21.60
N LYS A 40 -54.33 -0.52 -22.53
CA LYS A 40 -53.03 -1.24 -22.61
C LYS A 40 -51.86 -0.38 -22.11
N MET A 41 -52.03 0.93 -21.90
CA MET A 41 -50.99 1.81 -21.44
C MET A 41 -50.81 1.82 -19.89
N ALA A 42 -51.86 1.45 -19.15
CA ALA A 42 -51.78 1.37 -17.70
C ALA A 42 -50.97 0.14 -17.19
N VAL A 43 -50.91 -0.95 -17.95
CA VAL A 43 -50.19 -2.17 -17.54
C VAL A 43 -48.69 -2.07 -17.88
N CYS A 44 -48.31 -1.34 -18.94
CA CYS A 44 -46.88 -1.13 -19.27
C CYS A 44 -46.21 -0.10 -18.35
N LEU A 45 -46.90 0.94 -17.90
CA LEU A 45 -46.35 1.93 -16.97
C LEU A 45 -46.20 1.36 -15.56
N THR A 46 -47.06 0.43 -15.12
CA THR A 46 -46.91 -0.25 -13.81
C THR A 46 -45.76 -1.24 -13.81
N PHE A 47 -45.45 -1.88 -14.96
CA PHE A 47 -44.28 -2.79 -15.07
C PHE A 47 -42.96 -2.04 -15.22
N ILE A 48 -42.92 -0.88 -15.87
CA ILE A 48 -41.72 -0.05 -15.96
C ILE A 48 -41.43 0.66 -14.62
N MET A 49 -42.46 1.04 -13.87
CA MET A 49 -42.30 1.61 -12.53
C MET A 49 -41.93 0.57 -11.46
N ALA A 50 -42.29 -0.69 -11.64
CA ALA A 50 -41.88 -1.78 -10.74
C ALA A 50 -40.43 -2.27 -10.97
N CYS A 51 -39.82 -1.98 -12.14
CA CYS A 51 -38.42 -2.28 -12.42
C CYS A 51 -37.45 -1.14 -12.03
N LEU A 52 -37.95 0.04 -11.65
CA LEU A 52 -37.11 1.19 -11.29
C LEU A 52 -36.91 1.40 -9.78
N PHE A 53 -37.50 0.56 -8.92
CA PHE A 53 -37.39 0.67 -7.46
C PHE A 53 -36.97 -0.64 -6.79
N ASN A 54 -35.82 -1.20 -7.21
CA ASN A 54 -35.08 -2.16 -6.41
C ASN A 54 -33.58 -1.89 -6.45
N ILE A 55 -33.17 -0.62 -6.37
CA ILE A 55 -31.90 -0.30 -5.76
C ILE A 55 -32.19 -0.26 -4.24
N HIS A 56 -32.33 -1.45 -3.66
CA HIS A 56 -32.15 -1.58 -2.23
C HIS A 56 -30.71 -1.17 -1.98
N ALA A 57 -30.51 0.00 -1.37
CA ALA A 57 -29.37 0.19 -0.52
C ALA A 57 -29.47 -0.94 0.51
N GLN A 58 -28.72 -2.04 0.28
CA GLN A 58 -28.67 -3.17 1.18
C GLN A 58 -28.11 -2.60 2.47
N SER A 59 -28.97 -2.35 3.47
CA SER A 59 -28.53 -1.85 4.77
C SER A 59 -27.50 -2.87 5.26
N SER A 60 -26.25 -2.42 5.40
CA SER A 60 -25.21 -3.27 5.93
C SER A 60 -25.67 -3.81 7.29
N ASN A 61 -25.66 -5.14 7.48
CA ASN A 61 -25.92 -5.73 8.79
C ASN A 61 -24.69 -5.59 9.72
N PHE A 62 -23.86 -4.62 9.44
CA PHE A 62 -22.71 -4.20 10.25
C PHE A 62 -22.50 -2.69 10.12
N GLU A 63 -21.84 -2.12 11.11
CA GLU A 63 -21.46 -0.71 11.15
C GLU A 63 -19.99 -0.56 11.52
N LEU A 64 -19.44 0.63 11.32
CA LEU A 64 -18.05 0.94 11.62
C LEU A 64 -17.97 1.96 12.75
N GLU A 65 -17.17 1.65 13.76
CA GLU A 65 -16.85 2.57 14.85
C GLU A 65 -15.37 2.93 14.82
N ILE A 66 -15.05 4.20 15.12
CA ILE A 66 -13.67 4.69 15.20
C ILE A 66 -13.29 4.86 16.67
N GLU A 67 -12.20 4.23 17.06
CA GLU A 67 -11.62 4.33 18.40
C GLU A 67 -10.16 4.83 18.28
N GLN A 68 -9.77 5.82 19.07
CA GLN A 68 -8.38 6.23 19.18
C GLN A 68 -7.62 5.28 20.09
N LEU A 69 -6.63 4.56 19.54
CA LEU A 69 -5.86 3.54 20.26
C LEU A 69 -4.71 4.14 21.09
N THR A 70 -4.00 5.14 20.54
CA THR A 70 -2.86 5.78 21.21
C THR A 70 -3.07 7.27 21.38
N SER A 71 -2.43 7.85 22.41
CA SER A 71 -2.49 9.27 22.73
C SER A 71 -1.16 9.78 23.27
N GLY A 72 -1.07 11.09 23.51
CA GLY A 72 0.11 11.72 24.11
C GLY A 72 0.80 12.70 23.18
N THR A 73 1.99 13.15 23.61
CA THR A 73 2.78 14.19 22.92
C THR A 73 3.74 13.64 21.88
N LYS A 74 3.96 12.32 21.86
CA LYS A 74 4.77 11.63 20.87
C LYS A 74 3.89 11.13 19.72
N HIS A 75 4.50 10.85 18.58
CA HIS A 75 3.81 10.28 17.42
C HIS A 75 3.93 8.77 17.43
N HIS A 76 2.83 8.07 17.15
CA HIS A 76 2.78 6.61 17.13
C HIS A 76 2.26 6.11 15.77
N PHE A 77 2.93 5.12 15.18
CA PHE A 77 2.50 4.51 13.92
C PHE A 77 3.11 3.12 13.73
N PHE A 78 2.47 2.32 12.89
CA PHE A 78 2.99 0.98 12.56
C PHE A 78 3.86 0.99 11.30
N GLY A 79 3.48 1.74 10.30
CA GLY A 79 4.03 1.71 8.95
C GLY A 79 3.17 0.88 8.00
N TYR A 80 3.32 1.14 6.71
CA TYR A 80 2.52 0.49 5.69
C TYR A 80 3.30 0.22 4.42
N ILE A 81 3.14 -0.98 3.86
CA ILE A 81 3.82 -1.36 2.63
C ILE A 81 2.94 -2.13 1.67
N GLY A 82 1.67 -2.28 1.94
CA GLY A 82 0.79 -3.07 1.09
C GLY A 82 1.11 -4.56 1.08
N GLN A 83 1.64 -5.11 2.17
CA GLN A 83 2.04 -6.51 2.19
C GLN A 83 0.95 -7.43 2.74
N CYS A 84 0.79 -8.55 2.08
CA CYS A 84 -0.10 -9.62 2.48
C CYS A 84 0.19 -10.08 3.92
N ARG A 85 -0.86 -10.19 4.73
CA ARG A 85 -0.78 -10.68 6.10
C ARG A 85 0.19 -9.93 7.02
N THR A 86 0.52 -8.68 6.71
CA THR A 86 1.21 -7.84 7.69
C THR A 86 0.22 -7.43 8.76
N ILE A 87 0.21 -8.18 9.86
CA ILE A 87 -0.74 -8.02 10.95
C ILE A 87 -0.01 -7.39 12.14
N PRO A 88 -0.41 -6.19 12.61
CA PRO A 88 0.23 -5.53 13.75
C PRO A 88 0.11 -6.29 15.07
N TRP A 89 -0.95 -7.08 15.23
CA TRP A 89 -1.24 -7.83 16.47
C TRP A 89 -0.45 -9.13 16.58
N SER A 90 -0.02 -9.45 17.80
CA SER A 90 0.42 -10.80 18.18
C SER A 90 -0.68 -11.82 17.92
N ALA A 91 -0.35 -13.13 17.93
CA ALA A 91 -1.36 -14.17 17.68
C ALA A 91 -2.47 -14.19 18.73
N SER A 92 -2.16 -13.84 19.98
CA SER A 92 -3.14 -13.72 21.08
C SER A 92 -4.04 -12.48 20.95
N GLY A 93 -3.70 -11.53 20.07
CA GLY A 93 -4.37 -10.24 19.99
C GLY A 93 -3.98 -9.25 21.09
N ARG A 94 -3.16 -9.65 22.08
CA ARG A 94 -2.82 -8.82 23.23
C ARG A 94 -1.91 -7.64 22.86
N TYR A 95 -0.87 -7.88 22.07
CA TYR A 95 0.13 -6.84 21.78
C TYR A 95 0.00 -6.34 20.35
N ILE A 96 0.06 -5.01 20.18
CA ILE A 96 0.15 -4.34 18.89
C ILE A 96 1.53 -3.70 18.77
N LEU A 97 2.24 -3.97 17.68
CA LEU A 97 3.53 -3.35 17.36
C LEU A 97 3.36 -1.93 16.84
N GLY A 98 4.31 -1.07 17.16
CA GLY A 98 4.39 0.29 16.61
C GLY A 98 5.75 0.94 16.81
N LEU A 99 5.90 2.11 16.22
CA LEU A 99 7.00 3.03 16.44
C LEU A 99 6.50 4.26 17.18
N GLU A 100 7.34 4.77 18.08
CA GLU A 100 7.19 6.07 18.71
C GLU A 100 8.33 6.98 18.26
N ILE A 101 8.00 8.18 17.77
CA ILE A 101 8.94 9.18 17.25
C ILE A 101 8.59 10.60 17.76
N ASP A 102 9.56 11.49 17.69
CA ASP A 102 9.41 12.89 18.11
C ASP A 102 8.94 13.83 17.01
N THR A 103 9.17 13.47 15.74
CA THR A 103 9.01 14.41 14.61
C THR A 103 8.40 13.69 13.40
N ILE A 104 7.37 14.29 12.78
CA ILE A 104 6.69 13.79 11.58
C ILE A 104 6.71 14.79 10.42
N ASN A 105 7.25 15.99 10.59
CA ASN A 105 7.23 17.06 9.59
C ASN A 105 8.42 17.03 8.62
N ARG A 106 9.28 16.04 8.75
CA ARG A 106 10.44 15.78 7.87
C ARG A 106 10.77 14.30 7.82
N MET A 107 11.57 13.91 6.86
CA MET A 107 12.23 12.60 6.87
C MET A 107 13.21 12.50 8.06
N PRO A 108 13.43 11.32 8.63
CA PRO A 108 14.44 11.15 9.68
C PRO A 108 15.83 11.50 9.16
N LEU A 109 16.64 12.00 10.06
CA LEU A 109 18.07 12.21 9.78
C LEU A 109 18.82 10.86 9.76
N PRO A 110 19.95 10.77 9.06
CA PRO A 110 20.81 9.58 9.12
C PRO A 110 21.11 9.16 10.57
N GLY A 111 20.79 7.92 10.92
CA GLY A 111 20.99 7.39 12.27
C GLY A 111 20.01 7.85 13.35
N GLU A 112 19.01 8.67 13.02
CA GLU A 112 17.94 9.04 13.94
C GLU A 112 17.11 7.82 14.34
N ALA A 113 17.00 7.61 15.65
CA ALA A 113 16.33 6.42 16.17
C ALA A 113 14.82 6.65 16.37
N ALA A 114 14.02 5.64 16.02
CA ALA A 114 12.64 5.46 16.48
C ALA A 114 12.61 4.45 17.64
N THR A 115 11.73 4.66 18.60
CA THR A 115 11.50 3.71 19.69
C THR A 115 10.49 2.67 19.25
N ILE A 116 10.80 1.39 19.43
CA ILE A 116 9.87 0.28 19.20
C ILE A 116 8.97 0.15 20.41
N ILE A 117 7.67 0.14 20.17
CA ILE A 117 6.65 0.03 21.22
C ILE A 117 5.77 -1.19 21.01
N LEU A 118 5.29 -1.73 22.13
CA LEU A 118 4.15 -2.62 22.21
C LEU A 118 3.00 -1.88 22.89
N ILE A 119 1.81 -1.99 22.34
CA ILE A 119 0.58 -1.53 22.97
C ILE A 119 -0.09 -2.76 23.57
N ASP A 120 -0.24 -2.80 24.89
CA ASP A 120 -0.89 -3.91 25.62
C ASP A 120 -2.40 -3.65 25.67
N THR A 121 -3.16 -4.32 24.80
CA THR A 121 -4.61 -4.16 24.73
C THR A 121 -5.38 -4.73 25.93
N GLN A 122 -4.71 -5.48 26.80
CA GLN A 122 -5.28 -6.00 28.05
C GLN A 122 -4.92 -5.16 29.28
N ASP A 123 -4.11 -4.11 29.12
CA ASP A 123 -3.71 -3.18 30.19
C ASP A 123 -3.98 -1.72 29.71
N ASP A 124 -5.25 -1.43 29.37
CA ASP A 124 -5.75 -0.12 28.96
C ASP A 124 -4.90 0.54 27.84
N ASN A 125 -4.52 -0.27 26.84
CA ASN A 125 -3.69 0.17 25.70
C ASN A 125 -2.34 0.78 26.13
N LYS A 126 -1.80 0.35 27.25
CA LYS A 126 -0.54 0.82 27.80
C LYS A 126 0.62 0.62 26.82
N ILE A 127 1.39 1.71 26.63
CA ILE A 127 2.55 1.72 25.75
C ILE A 127 3.79 1.23 26.52
N LEU A 128 4.36 0.12 26.03
CA LEU A 128 5.61 -0.45 26.52
C LEU A 128 6.73 -0.13 25.52
N ARG A 129 7.74 0.62 25.94
CA ARG A 129 8.93 0.92 25.14
C ARG A 129 9.94 -0.20 25.33
N ILE A 130 10.30 -0.91 24.27
CA ILE A 130 11.03 -2.19 24.39
C ILE A 130 12.39 -2.18 23.70
N ASP A 131 12.58 -1.44 22.61
CA ASP A 131 13.83 -1.35 21.86
C ASP A 131 13.87 -0.07 21.02
N LYS A 132 14.89 0.09 20.21
CA LYS A 132 15.04 1.18 19.23
C LYS A 132 15.51 0.63 17.89
N THR A 133 15.16 1.34 16.82
CA THR A 133 15.68 1.10 15.47
C THR A 133 16.16 2.40 14.85
N ARG A 134 17.17 2.29 13.97
CA ARG A 134 17.66 3.38 13.12
C ARG A 134 17.37 3.14 11.65
N ALA A 135 16.76 1.99 11.34
CA ALA A 135 16.28 1.64 10.00
C ALA A 135 14.76 1.83 9.92
N TRP A 136 14.33 3.07 9.70
CA TRP A 136 12.91 3.39 9.60
C TRP A 136 12.64 4.57 8.66
N ASN A 137 11.41 4.65 8.17
CA ASN A 137 10.90 5.81 7.46
C ASN A 137 9.41 6.05 7.80
N PRO A 138 8.87 7.27 7.53
CA PRO A 138 7.52 7.66 7.96
C PRO A 138 6.38 6.87 7.31
N GLN A 139 6.62 6.21 6.17
CA GLN A 139 5.60 5.45 5.45
C GLN A 139 5.65 3.96 5.78
N GLN A 140 6.81 3.35 5.66
CA GLN A 140 6.97 1.90 5.79
C GLN A 140 7.33 1.44 7.21
N GLY A 141 7.64 2.38 8.10
CA GLY A 141 8.15 2.04 9.44
C GLY A 141 9.49 1.33 9.33
N THR A 142 9.66 0.25 10.08
CA THR A 142 10.86 -0.59 10.10
C THR A 142 10.60 -2.04 9.64
N MET A 143 9.57 -2.26 8.83
CA MET A 143 9.20 -3.57 8.28
C MET A 143 8.88 -4.60 9.37
N PHE A 144 7.98 -4.28 10.28
CA PHE A 144 7.53 -5.18 11.32
C PHE A 144 6.81 -6.42 10.80
N TYR A 145 7.19 -7.59 11.30
CA TYR A 145 6.48 -8.86 11.11
C TYR A 145 6.52 -9.70 12.39
N TRP A 146 5.38 -10.11 12.90
CA TRP A 146 5.37 -11.19 13.91
C TRP A 146 5.96 -12.45 13.27
N ASN A 147 6.85 -13.13 14.01
CA ASN A 147 7.45 -14.36 13.55
C ASN A 147 6.38 -15.45 13.42
N PRO A 148 6.09 -15.98 12.22
CA PRO A 148 5.05 -17.00 12.05
C PRO A 148 5.28 -18.25 12.88
N LEU A 149 6.54 -18.57 13.22
CA LEU A 149 6.92 -19.72 14.05
C LEU A 149 6.78 -19.46 15.56
N ALA A 150 6.70 -18.18 15.97
CA ALA A 150 6.55 -17.76 17.37
C ALA A 150 5.67 -16.49 17.47
N PRO A 151 4.42 -16.52 16.97
CA PRO A 151 3.66 -15.30 16.67
C PRO A 151 3.08 -14.58 17.91
N ASN A 152 3.29 -15.12 19.10
CA ASN A 152 2.95 -14.47 20.36
C ASN A 152 4.13 -13.77 21.03
N THR A 153 5.35 -14.18 20.69
CA THR A 153 6.53 -13.82 21.48
C THR A 153 7.64 -13.18 20.68
N GLN A 154 7.70 -13.41 19.35
CA GLN A 154 8.79 -12.90 18.54
C GLN A 154 8.32 -12.11 17.34
N PHE A 155 9.08 -11.08 16.99
CA PHE A 155 8.85 -10.31 15.78
C PHE A 155 10.16 -9.87 15.12
N PHE A 156 10.09 -9.64 13.81
CA PHE A 156 11.17 -9.10 12.99
C PHE A 156 11.04 -7.60 12.86
N PHE A 157 12.18 -6.92 12.78
CA PHE A 157 12.29 -5.54 12.33
C PHE A 157 13.68 -5.29 11.73
N ASN A 158 13.81 -4.23 10.94
CA ASN A 158 15.10 -3.79 10.44
C ASN A 158 15.76 -2.85 11.45
N ASP A 159 17.10 -2.90 11.55
CA ASP A 159 17.92 -1.91 12.24
C ASP A 159 19.16 -1.58 11.41
N MET A 160 19.89 -0.55 11.78
CA MET A 160 21.07 -0.07 11.06
C MET A 160 22.19 0.28 12.03
N ASP A 161 23.39 -0.14 11.70
CA ASP A 161 24.59 0.30 12.38
C ASP A 161 24.91 1.75 11.99
N VAL A 162 25.01 2.63 12.96
CA VAL A 162 25.22 4.09 12.73
C VAL A 162 26.58 4.40 12.13
N LYS A 163 27.60 3.60 12.45
CA LYS A 163 28.97 3.86 12.03
C LYS A 163 29.21 3.43 10.60
N THR A 164 28.61 2.31 10.20
CA THR A 164 28.82 1.70 8.88
C THR A 164 27.67 1.96 7.92
N GLY A 165 26.49 2.33 8.40
CA GLY A 165 25.26 2.42 7.58
C GLY A 165 24.72 1.06 7.15
N GLN A 166 25.25 -0.04 7.67
CA GLN A 166 24.82 -1.39 7.32
C GLN A 166 23.46 -1.70 7.94
N VAL A 167 22.49 -2.07 7.09
CA VAL A 167 21.17 -2.54 7.51
C VAL A 167 21.23 -4.03 7.83
N PHE A 168 20.51 -4.45 8.86
CA PHE A 168 20.39 -5.84 9.26
C PHE A 168 19.01 -6.12 9.84
N VAL A 169 18.63 -7.39 9.95
CA VAL A 169 17.33 -7.81 10.46
C VAL A 169 17.47 -8.34 11.88
N VAL A 170 16.62 -7.88 12.77
CA VAL A 170 16.57 -8.28 14.19
C VAL A 170 15.36 -9.15 14.43
N VAL A 171 15.55 -10.21 15.23
CA VAL A 171 14.48 -10.96 15.88
C VAL A 171 14.46 -10.56 17.35
N TYR A 172 13.38 -9.93 17.80
CA TYR A 172 13.17 -9.57 19.21
C TYR A 172 12.19 -10.54 19.87
N ASP A 173 12.50 -10.94 21.09
CA ASP A 173 11.65 -11.80 21.91
C ASP A 173 11.09 -11.00 23.10
N ILE A 174 9.76 -10.85 23.13
CA ILE A 174 9.10 -10.00 24.13
C ILE A 174 9.08 -10.63 25.54
N GLU A 175 9.09 -11.95 25.64
CA GLU A 175 9.17 -12.65 26.95
C GLU A 175 10.58 -12.54 27.52
N LYS A 176 11.60 -12.74 26.68
CA LYS A 176 13.01 -12.59 27.06
C LYS A 176 13.44 -11.13 27.17
N LYS A 177 12.62 -10.20 26.67
CA LYS A 177 12.86 -8.74 26.64
C LYS A 177 14.21 -8.38 26.01
N LYS A 178 14.58 -9.05 24.92
CA LYS A 178 15.86 -8.83 24.23
C LYS A 178 15.84 -9.27 22.78
N ARG A 179 16.79 -8.76 22.02
CA ARG A 179 17.16 -9.31 20.71
C ARG A 179 17.70 -10.71 20.90
N VAL A 180 17.13 -11.70 20.20
CA VAL A 180 17.55 -13.11 20.30
C VAL A 180 18.34 -13.55 19.09
N PHE A 181 18.21 -12.87 17.98
CA PHE A 181 18.98 -13.14 16.76
C PHE A 181 19.09 -11.88 15.90
N GLU A 182 20.21 -11.78 15.13
CA GLU A 182 20.43 -10.72 14.13
C GLU A 182 20.98 -11.36 12.86
N TYR A 183 20.33 -11.09 11.72
CA TYR A 183 20.81 -11.50 10.41
C TYR A 183 21.67 -10.36 9.85
N ARG A 184 23.00 -10.54 9.93
CA ARG A 184 24.00 -9.57 9.45
C ARG A 184 24.80 -10.17 8.29
N TYR A 185 24.95 -9.40 7.23
CA TYR A 185 25.70 -9.79 6.04
C TYR A 185 26.68 -8.66 5.70
N GLU A 186 27.95 -8.85 6.02
CA GLU A 186 28.96 -7.79 5.94
C GLU A 186 29.15 -7.24 4.52
N ASP A 187 29.24 -8.14 3.52
CA ASP A 187 29.49 -7.75 2.12
C ASP A 187 28.24 -7.23 1.39
N THR A 188 27.07 -7.64 1.82
CA THR A 188 25.80 -7.34 1.17
C THR A 188 24.73 -7.10 2.23
N PRO A 189 24.82 -5.96 2.98
CA PRO A 189 23.87 -5.64 4.02
C PRO A 189 22.46 -5.43 3.44
N ILE A 190 21.52 -6.25 3.88
CA ILE A 190 20.13 -6.25 3.44
C ILE A 190 19.17 -6.22 4.65
N GLY A 191 18.03 -5.59 4.41
CA GLY A 191 16.92 -5.58 5.36
C GLY A 191 15.75 -6.45 4.88
N ASN A 192 14.87 -6.82 5.80
CA ASN A 192 13.64 -7.55 5.50
C ASN A 192 12.70 -6.70 4.66
N GLY A 193 12.25 -7.25 3.53
CA GLY A 193 11.24 -6.69 2.63
C GLY A 193 9.92 -7.47 2.62
N GLY A 194 9.82 -8.56 3.41
CA GLY A 194 8.60 -9.39 3.52
C GLY A 194 8.89 -10.77 4.06
N VAL A 195 8.10 -11.24 5.02
CA VAL A 195 8.23 -12.57 5.63
C VAL A 195 7.17 -13.50 5.06
N ALA A 196 7.56 -14.70 4.65
CA ALA A 196 6.63 -15.74 4.20
C ALA A 196 5.70 -16.17 5.35
N ALA A 197 4.43 -16.41 5.02
CA ALA A 197 3.39 -16.70 6.03
C ALA A 197 3.64 -17.99 6.82
N ASP A 198 4.36 -18.94 6.24
CA ASP A 198 4.77 -20.20 6.89
C ASP A 198 6.03 -20.08 7.77
N GLY A 199 6.69 -18.93 7.77
CA GLY A 199 7.93 -18.69 8.50
C GLY A 199 9.16 -19.39 7.92
N SER A 200 9.11 -19.83 6.67
CA SER A 200 10.25 -20.49 6.01
C SER A 200 11.37 -19.50 5.64
N ALA A 201 10.98 -18.33 5.14
CA ALA A 201 11.93 -17.36 4.59
C ALA A 201 11.46 -15.91 4.74
N TRP A 202 12.39 -14.97 4.53
CA TRP A 202 12.09 -13.57 4.29
C TRP A 202 12.83 -13.07 3.04
N LEU A 203 12.29 -12.01 2.42
CA LEU A 203 12.87 -11.36 1.25
C LEU A 203 13.81 -10.25 1.69
N GLY A 204 15.03 -10.26 1.18
CA GLY A 204 16.05 -9.26 1.48
C GLY A 204 16.18 -8.21 0.40
N LEU A 205 16.28 -6.94 0.80
CA LEU A 205 16.49 -5.80 -0.09
C LEU A 205 17.63 -4.91 0.39
N ASN A 206 18.33 -4.29 -0.56
CA ASN A 206 19.33 -3.25 -0.32
C ASN A 206 18.60 -1.91 -0.03
N TYR A 207 18.37 -1.62 1.26
CA TYR A 207 17.68 -0.40 1.69
C TYR A 207 18.51 0.88 1.48
N GLY A 208 19.82 0.76 1.34
CA GLY A 208 20.69 1.86 0.91
C GLY A 208 20.42 2.26 -0.54
N ARG A 209 20.31 1.27 -1.44
CA ARG A 209 19.92 1.50 -2.84
C ARG A 209 18.54 2.12 -2.96
N LEU A 210 17.58 1.63 -2.18
CA LEU A 210 16.25 2.22 -2.09
C LEU A 210 16.32 3.68 -1.64
N ALA A 211 17.07 4.00 -0.59
CA ALA A 211 17.20 5.37 -0.08
C ALA A 211 17.88 6.31 -1.09
N ARG A 212 18.91 5.84 -1.80
CA ARG A 212 19.61 6.63 -2.82
C ARG A 212 18.73 6.95 -4.02
N LEU A 213 17.96 5.98 -4.51
CA LEU A 213 17.15 6.14 -5.70
C LEU A 213 15.76 6.72 -5.41
N ARG A 214 15.24 6.51 -4.19
CA ARG A 214 14.00 7.13 -3.70
C ARG A 214 13.96 7.10 -2.17
N LEU A 215 14.35 8.20 -1.54
CA LEU A 215 14.58 8.29 -0.10
C LEU A 215 13.46 7.68 0.78
N VAL A 216 12.19 7.95 0.45
CA VAL A 216 11.04 7.48 1.23
C VAL A 216 10.86 5.95 1.23
N THR A 217 11.51 5.22 0.32
CA THR A 217 11.41 3.76 0.23
C THR A 217 12.56 3.03 0.91
N GLY A 218 13.58 3.74 1.36
CA GLY A 218 14.73 3.20 2.07
C GLY A 218 14.90 3.83 3.45
N TYR A 219 16.10 3.71 4.00
CA TYR A 219 16.44 4.26 5.31
C TYR A 219 17.54 5.32 5.16
N PRO A 220 17.31 6.57 5.65
CA PRO A 220 18.33 7.62 5.58
C PRO A 220 19.62 7.22 6.28
N GLY A 221 20.74 7.32 5.56
CA GLY A 221 22.06 6.91 6.06
C GLY A 221 22.42 5.46 5.84
N ALA A 222 21.52 4.63 5.30
CA ALA A 222 21.87 3.26 4.89
C ALA A 222 22.86 3.28 3.73
N ILE A 223 23.88 2.39 3.80
CA ILE A 223 24.88 2.25 2.73
C ILE A 223 24.30 1.48 1.55
N ASP A 224 24.47 2.04 0.34
CA ASP A 224 24.25 1.31 -0.90
C ASP A 224 25.57 0.69 -1.34
N TRP A 225 25.76 -0.61 -1.08
CA TRP A 225 26.98 -1.34 -1.42
C TRP A 225 27.10 -1.65 -2.92
N SER A 226 26.04 -1.43 -3.70
CA SER A 226 26.01 -1.58 -5.16
C SER A 226 25.89 -0.25 -5.91
N GLN A 227 26.25 0.88 -5.27
CA GLN A 227 26.01 2.23 -5.80
C GLN A 227 26.66 2.54 -7.16
N ASP A 228 27.79 1.89 -7.45
CA ASP A 228 28.59 2.13 -8.66
C ASP A 228 28.01 1.43 -9.90
N GLU A 229 26.98 0.58 -9.72
CA GLU A 229 26.34 -0.15 -10.80
C GLU A 229 24.87 0.23 -10.97
N ILE A 230 24.49 0.55 -12.21
CA ILE A 230 23.10 0.88 -12.56
C ILE A 230 22.19 -0.34 -12.40
N ALA A 231 22.65 -1.50 -12.85
CA ALA A 231 21.97 -2.79 -12.74
C ALA A 231 22.94 -3.89 -12.30
N PRO A 232 23.26 -4.01 -11.01
CA PRO A 232 24.23 -4.98 -10.51
C PRO A 232 23.76 -6.42 -10.67
N GLU A 233 24.73 -7.33 -10.87
CA GLU A 233 24.48 -8.77 -10.97
C GLU A 233 24.35 -9.44 -9.61
N ASN A 234 24.92 -8.83 -8.58
CA ASN A 234 24.99 -9.36 -7.21
C ASN A 234 23.98 -8.71 -6.26
N ASP A 235 23.13 -7.78 -6.72
CA ASP A 235 22.07 -7.12 -5.97
C ASP A 235 20.71 -7.32 -6.64
N GLY A 236 19.62 -7.30 -5.83
CA GLY A 236 18.26 -7.53 -6.28
C GLY A 236 17.36 -7.97 -5.13
N ILE A 237 16.61 -9.05 -5.32
CA ILE A 237 15.83 -9.71 -4.26
C ILE A 237 16.62 -10.91 -3.76
N PHE A 238 16.88 -10.95 -2.46
CA PHE A 238 17.44 -12.12 -1.79
C PHE A 238 16.33 -12.91 -1.10
N LEU A 239 16.46 -14.22 -1.08
CA LEU A 239 15.67 -15.11 -0.24
C LEU A 239 16.55 -15.59 0.90
N VAL A 240 16.09 -15.38 2.12
CA VAL A 240 16.82 -15.76 3.34
C VAL A 240 16.02 -16.81 4.11
N ASP A 241 16.59 -17.97 4.30
CA ASP A 241 16.03 -19.01 5.15
C ASP A 241 16.06 -18.57 6.63
N ILE A 242 14.90 -18.53 7.28
CA ILE A 242 14.78 -18.02 8.65
C ILE A 242 15.53 -18.88 9.66
N LYS A 243 15.52 -20.19 9.48
CA LYS A 243 16.13 -21.12 10.44
C LYS A 243 17.65 -21.11 10.39
N THR A 244 18.22 -21.02 9.20
CA THR A 244 19.68 -21.15 8.99
C THR A 244 20.38 -19.82 8.77
N GLY A 245 19.67 -18.77 8.43
CA GLY A 245 20.22 -17.49 8.02
C GLY A 245 20.93 -17.53 6.66
N LYS A 246 20.86 -18.65 5.92
CA LYS A 246 21.46 -18.76 4.60
C LYS A 246 20.66 -17.93 3.61
N LYS A 247 21.37 -17.07 2.85
CA LYS A 247 20.77 -16.27 1.79
C LYS A 247 21.15 -16.77 0.41
N ARG A 248 20.27 -16.59 -0.56
CA ARG A 248 20.56 -16.71 -1.99
C ARG A 248 19.94 -15.53 -2.73
N LEU A 249 20.58 -15.10 -3.80
CA LEU A 249 20.00 -14.13 -4.71
C LEU A 249 18.88 -14.83 -5.49
N LEU A 250 17.66 -14.31 -5.39
CA LEU A 250 16.48 -14.85 -6.07
C LEU A 250 16.42 -14.33 -7.53
N VAL A 251 16.61 -13.02 -7.69
CA VAL A 251 16.70 -12.34 -8.98
C VAL A 251 17.58 -11.11 -8.86
N SER A 252 18.48 -10.88 -9.82
CA SER A 252 19.36 -9.72 -9.84
C SER A 252 18.78 -8.55 -10.64
N TYR A 253 19.25 -7.33 -10.37
CA TYR A 253 18.92 -6.17 -11.18
C TYR A 253 19.36 -6.34 -12.63
N ARG A 254 20.47 -7.02 -12.89
CA ARG A 254 20.94 -7.34 -14.26
C ARG A 254 19.96 -8.24 -15.01
N GLN A 255 19.45 -9.28 -14.35
CA GLN A 255 18.44 -10.15 -14.96
C GLN A 255 17.16 -9.37 -15.29
N LEU A 256 16.76 -8.48 -14.40
CA LEU A 256 15.56 -7.64 -14.59
C LEU A 256 15.77 -6.61 -15.71
N GLU A 257 16.93 -5.97 -15.79
CA GLU A 257 17.29 -5.06 -16.89
C GLU A 257 17.25 -5.79 -18.24
N ASN A 258 17.82 -6.99 -18.33
CA ASN A 258 17.78 -7.78 -19.55
C ASN A 258 16.34 -8.08 -19.99
N ARG A 259 15.47 -8.47 -19.05
CA ARG A 259 14.05 -8.71 -19.35
C ARG A 259 13.29 -7.43 -19.76
N LEU A 260 13.65 -6.29 -19.21
CA LEU A 260 13.08 -4.99 -19.61
C LEU A 260 13.53 -4.62 -21.02
N LYS A 261 14.83 -4.81 -21.36
CA LYS A 261 15.40 -4.52 -22.68
C LYS A 261 14.92 -5.46 -23.79
N GLU A 262 14.45 -6.67 -23.45
CA GLU A 262 13.75 -7.53 -24.41
C GLU A 262 12.43 -6.90 -24.90
N ARG A 263 11.78 -6.03 -24.08
CA ARG A 263 10.55 -5.32 -24.42
C ARG A 263 10.81 -3.94 -25.02
N ASP A 264 11.82 -3.26 -24.53
CA ASP A 264 12.24 -1.92 -24.93
C ASP A 264 13.76 -1.89 -25.05
N PRO A 265 14.33 -2.22 -26.24
CA PRO A 265 15.78 -2.25 -26.45
C PRO A 265 16.48 -0.90 -26.19
N ASP A 266 15.76 0.20 -26.34
CA ASP A 266 16.26 1.57 -26.15
C ASP A 266 16.06 2.08 -24.72
N LEU A 267 15.67 1.21 -23.78
CA LEU A 267 15.43 1.59 -22.39
C LEU A 267 16.69 2.15 -21.74
N GLU A 268 16.62 3.40 -21.34
CA GLU A 268 17.60 4.09 -20.51
C GLU A 268 17.04 4.36 -19.11
N HIS A 269 17.87 4.24 -18.08
CA HIS A 269 17.51 4.57 -16.69
C HIS A 269 18.74 4.91 -15.85
N ASN A 270 18.55 5.63 -14.74
CA ASN A 270 19.61 6.05 -13.82
C ASN A 270 19.82 5.09 -12.64
N GLY A 271 19.27 3.91 -12.69
CA GLY A 271 19.39 2.85 -11.69
C GLY A 271 18.03 2.22 -11.36
N LEU A 272 18.02 0.90 -11.34
CA LEU A 272 16.85 0.12 -10.97
C LEU A 272 16.76 -0.03 -9.44
N PHE A 273 15.54 0.02 -8.92
CA PHE A 273 15.24 -0.39 -7.55
C PHE A 273 13.94 -1.19 -7.50
N ILE A 274 13.84 -2.06 -6.49
CA ILE A 274 12.67 -2.91 -6.28
C ILE A 274 11.90 -2.39 -5.07
N ASN A 275 10.60 -2.26 -5.22
CA ASN A 275 9.71 -1.86 -4.14
C ASN A 275 8.48 -2.78 -4.07
N HIS A 276 7.91 -2.96 -2.86
CA HIS A 276 6.75 -3.81 -2.60
C HIS A 276 6.97 -5.28 -2.99
N THR A 277 7.87 -5.96 -2.30
CA THR A 277 8.03 -7.42 -2.43
C THR A 277 6.93 -8.13 -1.64
N LEU A 278 5.93 -8.66 -2.35
CA LEU A 278 4.69 -9.17 -1.79
C LEU A 278 4.62 -10.69 -1.94
N TRP A 279 4.77 -11.42 -0.84
CA TRP A 279 4.47 -12.85 -0.79
C TRP A 279 2.99 -13.09 -1.01
N ASN A 280 2.63 -14.08 -1.82
CA ASN A 280 1.26 -14.56 -1.84
C ASN A 280 0.92 -15.33 -0.54
N ARG A 281 -0.35 -15.69 -0.37
CA ARG A 281 -0.84 -16.30 0.87
C ARG A 281 -0.30 -17.71 1.11
N SER A 282 0.09 -18.43 0.05
CA SER A 282 0.71 -19.77 0.11
C SER A 282 2.22 -19.75 0.31
N GLY A 283 2.90 -18.63 0.07
CA GLY A 283 4.35 -18.49 0.24
C GLY A 283 5.18 -19.09 -0.90
N ASP A 284 4.60 -19.24 -2.09
CA ASP A 284 5.27 -19.82 -3.26
C ASP A 284 5.46 -18.82 -4.41
N LEU A 285 4.76 -17.67 -4.40
CA LEU A 285 4.80 -16.67 -5.44
C LEU A 285 5.04 -15.28 -4.85
N ILE A 286 5.90 -14.49 -5.50
CA ILE A 286 6.27 -13.14 -5.09
C ILE A 286 5.91 -12.18 -6.20
N TYR A 287 5.16 -11.11 -5.85
CA TYR A 287 4.90 -9.98 -6.75
C TYR A 287 5.66 -8.76 -6.27
N PHE A 288 6.23 -7.98 -7.20
CA PHE A 288 7.03 -6.81 -6.86
C PHE A 288 7.02 -5.79 -8.00
N PHE A 289 7.49 -4.57 -7.72
CA PHE A 289 7.64 -3.52 -8.72
C PHE A 289 9.11 -3.23 -8.97
N ILE A 290 9.50 -3.26 -10.24
CA ILE A 290 10.75 -2.67 -10.71
C ILE A 290 10.51 -1.21 -11.05
N ARG A 291 11.36 -0.35 -10.55
CA ARG A 291 11.23 1.10 -10.69
C ARG A 291 12.57 1.75 -11.04
N ALA A 292 12.48 2.88 -11.77
CA ALA A 292 13.60 3.78 -12.02
C ALA A 292 13.11 5.22 -12.18
N ASP A 293 14.02 6.19 -12.02
CA ASP A 293 13.82 7.61 -12.29
C ASP A 293 12.66 8.25 -11.52
N TRP A 294 12.53 7.88 -10.23
CA TRP A 294 11.51 8.43 -9.34
C TRP A 294 11.95 9.69 -8.58
N ASN A 295 13.24 10.05 -8.65
CA ASN A 295 13.76 11.29 -8.10
C ASN A 295 13.64 12.40 -9.14
N GLY A 296 12.93 13.48 -8.80
CA GLY A 296 12.75 14.63 -9.67
C GLY A 296 11.57 14.52 -10.66
N ASN A 297 11.57 15.37 -11.67
CA ASN A 297 10.48 15.55 -12.65
C ASN A 297 10.61 14.64 -13.87
N SER A 298 11.20 13.47 -13.77
CA SER A 298 11.38 12.58 -14.91
C SER A 298 10.02 12.18 -15.53
N SER A 299 9.82 12.51 -16.79
CA SER A 299 8.69 12.04 -17.60
C SER A 299 8.83 10.54 -17.97
N LYS A 300 10.01 9.94 -17.75
CA LYS A 300 10.35 8.57 -18.12
C LYS A 300 10.40 7.64 -16.90
N ARG A 301 9.49 7.80 -15.94
CA ARG A 301 9.44 6.91 -14.78
C ARG A 301 9.13 5.48 -15.18
N LEU A 302 10.03 4.57 -14.86
CA LEU A 302 9.77 3.14 -14.95
C LEU A 302 8.96 2.68 -13.72
N ASN A 303 7.93 1.89 -13.94
CA ASN A 303 7.13 1.25 -12.90
C ASN A 303 6.50 -0.03 -13.44
N THR A 304 7.30 -1.09 -13.55
CA THR A 304 6.90 -2.36 -14.15
C THR A 304 6.57 -3.37 -13.04
N PRO A 305 5.34 -3.91 -13.02
CA PRO A 305 5.01 -5.00 -12.13
C PRO A 305 5.63 -6.31 -12.61
N CYS A 306 6.12 -7.09 -11.64
CA CYS A 306 6.79 -8.36 -11.89
C CYS A 306 6.31 -9.43 -10.92
N SER A 307 6.46 -10.69 -11.29
CA SER A 307 6.32 -11.82 -10.38
C SER A 307 7.41 -12.87 -10.61
N ILE A 308 7.71 -13.63 -9.57
CA ILE A 308 8.69 -14.73 -9.61
C ILE A 308 8.27 -15.80 -8.60
N GLN A 309 8.51 -17.08 -8.91
CA GLN A 309 8.35 -18.17 -7.96
C GLN A 309 9.38 -18.09 -6.83
N ALA A 310 9.05 -18.60 -5.66
CA ALA A 310 9.96 -18.62 -4.51
C ALA A 310 11.24 -19.42 -4.75
N ASP A 311 11.24 -20.35 -5.70
CA ASP A 311 12.44 -21.10 -6.10
C ASP A 311 13.35 -20.32 -7.06
N GLY A 312 12.87 -19.20 -7.64
CA GLY A 312 13.60 -18.35 -8.60
C GLY A 312 13.23 -18.60 -10.06
N THR A 313 12.28 -19.49 -10.31
CA THR A 313 11.77 -19.75 -11.66
C THR A 313 10.64 -18.78 -12.04
N ASP A 314 10.24 -18.81 -13.30
CA ASP A 314 9.09 -18.10 -13.85
C ASP A 314 9.07 -16.58 -13.56
N LEU A 315 10.20 -15.92 -13.82
CA LEU A 315 10.26 -14.46 -13.80
C LEU A 315 9.38 -13.88 -14.91
N VAL A 316 8.34 -13.18 -14.52
CA VAL A 316 7.35 -12.56 -15.41
C VAL A 316 7.32 -11.05 -15.21
N LEU A 317 7.36 -10.29 -16.30
CA LEU A 317 7.00 -8.89 -16.35
C LEU A 317 5.54 -8.78 -16.81
N HIS A 318 4.69 -8.09 -16.05
CA HIS A 318 3.27 -7.95 -16.36
C HIS A 318 3.00 -6.69 -17.17
N ASP A 319 2.11 -6.79 -18.18
CA ASP A 319 1.67 -5.66 -18.99
C ASP A 319 0.56 -4.85 -18.33
N ILE A 320 -0.20 -5.49 -17.45
CA ILE A 320 -1.28 -4.84 -16.71
C ILE A 320 -0.71 -4.27 -15.41
N HIS A 321 -0.71 -2.95 -15.31
CA HIS A 321 -0.36 -2.25 -14.08
C HIS A 321 -1.57 -2.22 -13.14
N ILE A 322 -1.43 -2.88 -11.99
CA ILE A 322 -2.39 -2.79 -10.90
C ILE A 322 -1.92 -1.67 -9.98
N GLY A 323 -2.62 -0.52 -10.02
CA GLY A 323 -2.23 0.66 -9.28
C GLY A 323 -2.45 0.55 -7.77
N GLY A 324 -1.97 1.56 -7.04
CA GLY A 324 -2.03 1.61 -5.59
C GLY A 324 -1.04 0.64 -4.93
N HIS A 325 -1.46 0.06 -3.82
CA HIS A 325 -0.73 -0.98 -3.11
C HIS A 325 -1.55 -2.28 -3.23
N PRO A 326 -1.29 -3.13 -4.25
CA PRO A 326 -2.09 -4.33 -4.47
C PRO A 326 -1.94 -5.33 -3.30
N GLU A 327 -2.97 -6.13 -3.09
CA GLU A 327 -3.05 -7.12 -2.02
C GLU A 327 -3.35 -8.50 -2.60
N TRP A 328 -2.71 -9.55 -2.09
CA TRP A 328 -2.99 -10.91 -2.48
C TRP A 328 -4.33 -11.42 -1.93
N ALA A 329 -5.15 -11.96 -2.83
CA ALA A 329 -6.30 -12.79 -2.52
C ALA A 329 -5.89 -14.29 -2.47
N GLU A 330 -6.77 -15.18 -2.84
CA GLU A 330 -6.53 -16.63 -2.84
C GLU A 330 -5.66 -17.04 -4.04
N GLY A 331 -4.71 -17.98 -3.82
CA GLY A 331 -3.88 -18.56 -4.88
C GLY A 331 -3.04 -17.52 -5.61
N SER A 332 -3.22 -17.40 -6.93
CA SER A 332 -2.55 -16.44 -7.81
C SER A 332 -3.33 -15.14 -8.03
N LEU A 333 -4.41 -14.90 -7.29
CA LEU A 333 -5.24 -13.72 -7.46
C LEU A 333 -4.71 -12.54 -6.65
N MET A 334 -4.64 -11.36 -7.28
CA MET A 334 -4.36 -10.08 -6.64
C MET A 334 -5.56 -9.14 -6.79
N ILE A 335 -5.79 -8.35 -5.75
CA ILE A 335 -6.72 -7.23 -5.75
C ILE A 335 -5.91 -5.95 -5.93
N GLY A 336 -6.40 -5.05 -6.76
CA GLY A 336 -5.80 -3.75 -6.92
C GLY A 336 -6.56 -2.87 -7.91
N ARG A 337 -6.10 -1.65 -8.08
CA ARG A 337 -6.79 -0.68 -8.93
C ARG A 337 -6.38 -0.81 -10.40
N GLN A 338 -7.38 -0.87 -11.26
CA GLN A 338 -7.24 -0.53 -12.68
C GLN A 338 -8.30 0.49 -13.05
N ASP A 339 -7.88 1.63 -13.58
CA ASP A 339 -8.75 2.79 -13.85
C ASP A 339 -9.54 3.21 -12.59
N ARG A 340 -10.87 3.11 -12.64
CA ARG A 340 -11.77 3.47 -11.53
C ARG A 340 -12.42 2.24 -10.88
N ARG A 341 -11.75 1.09 -10.89
CA ARG A 341 -12.27 -0.18 -10.38
C ARG A 341 -11.25 -0.89 -9.51
N GLN A 342 -11.73 -1.58 -8.48
CA GLN A 342 -10.96 -2.62 -7.81
C GLN A 342 -11.11 -3.91 -8.60
N ILE A 343 -10.03 -4.41 -9.17
CA ILE A 343 -10.04 -5.61 -10.02
C ILE A 343 -9.47 -6.81 -9.30
N LEU A 344 -9.83 -8.00 -9.78
CA LEU A 344 -9.15 -9.26 -9.51
C LEU A 344 -8.26 -9.60 -10.71
N TYR A 345 -6.98 -9.63 -10.49
CA TYR A 345 -5.97 -9.98 -11.50
C TYR A 345 -5.36 -11.33 -11.17
N ASP A 346 -5.43 -12.26 -12.11
CA ASP A 346 -4.77 -13.57 -12.01
C ASP A 346 -3.34 -13.45 -12.54
N VAL A 347 -2.36 -13.49 -11.62
CA VAL A 347 -0.94 -13.31 -11.91
C VAL A 347 -0.43 -14.43 -12.85
N ASN A 348 -0.84 -15.69 -12.63
CA ASN A 348 -0.43 -16.81 -13.47
C ASN A 348 -1.04 -16.74 -14.87
N LYS A 349 -2.33 -16.37 -14.98
CA LYS A 349 -3.01 -16.18 -16.27
C LYS A 349 -2.73 -14.85 -16.93
N LYS A 350 -2.08 -13.91 -16.23
CA LYS A 350 -1.73 -12.57 -16.72
C LYS A 350 -2.95 -11.78 -17.23
N LYS A 351 -4.10 -11.92 -16.56
CA LYS A 351 -5.35 -11.25 -16.98
C LYS A 351 -6.25 -10.86 -15.82
N VAL A 352 -7.06 -9.83 -16.06
CA VAL A 352 -8.19 -9.49 -15.20
C VAL A 352 -9.25 -10.55 -15.31
N VAL A 353 -9.67 -11.13 -14.19
CA VAL A 353 -10.66 -12.21 -14.11
C VAL A 353 -11.93 -11.78 -13.40
N GLY A 354 -11.96 -10.60 -12.80
CA GLY A 354 -13.13 -10.08 -12.11
C GLY A 354 -12.91 -8.70 -11.52
N GLN A 355 -13.85 -8.25 -10.73
CA GLN A 355 -13.77 -7.01 -9.95
C GLN A 355 -14.44 -7.18 -8.58
N LEU A 356 -14.08 -6.33 -7.62
CA LEU A 356 -14.77 -6.18 -6.34
C LEU A 356 -15.66 -4.95 -6.38
N GLY A 357 -16.91 -5.13 -5.95
CA GLY A 357 -17.86 -4.03 -5.90
C GLY A 357 -18.00 -3.28 -7.22
N ASN A 358 -18.31 -2.01 -7.11
CA ASN A 358 -18.51 -1.11 -8.23
C ASN A 358 -18.04 0.32 -7.85
N PRO A 359 -18.06 1.32 -8.77
CA PRO A 359 -17.63 2.69 -8.48
C PRO A 359 -18.47 3.44 -7.42
N GLU A 360 -19.69 3.01 -7.11
CA GLU A 360 -20.50 3.58 -6.03
C GLU A 360 -19.98 3.13 -4.67
N ILE A 361 -19.56 1.87 -4.57
CA ILE A 361 -18.93 1.31 -3.36
C ILE A 361 -17.53 1.88 -3.20
N PHE A 362 -16.74 1.90 -4.27
CA PHE A 362 -15.37 2.40 -4.28
C PHE A 362 -15.22 3.62 -5.21
N PRO A 363 -15.69 4.82 -4.82
CA PRO A 363 -15.61 6.01 -5.67
C PRO A 363 -14.16 6.45 -5.93
N ASN A 364 -13.26 6.16 -5.00
CA ASN A 364 -11.82 6.38 -5.09
C ASN A 364 -11.08 5.08 -4.80
N PRO A 365 -10.97 4.18 -5.78
CA PRO A 365 -10.26 2.91 -5.59
C PRO A 365 -8.74 3.09 -5.47
N GLU A 366 -8.25 4.30 -5.59
CA GLU A 366 -6.87 4.66 -5.25
C GLU A 366 -6.68 4.66 -3.75
N GLY A 367 -5.59 4.17 -3.31
CA GLY A 367 -5.22 4.19 -1.92
C GLY A 367 -4.74 2.83 -1.47
N ASP A 368 -4.61 2.74 -0.18
CA ASP A 368 -4.13 1.54 0.44
C ASP A 368 -5.30 0.60 0.68
N ILE A 369 -5.08 -0.66 0.38
CA ILE A 369 -6.07 -1.71 0.55
C ILE A 369 -5.54 -2.80 1.48
N SER A 370 -6.44 -3.57 2.07
CA SER A 370 -6.07 -4.78 2.81
C SER A 370 -7.22 -5.79 2.79
N LEU A 371 -6.86 -7.06 2.61
CA LEU A 371 -7.77 -8.18 2.72
C LEU A 371 -7.60 -8.83 4.08
N SER A 372 -8.72 -9.13 4.74
CA SER A 372 -8.70 -9.76 6.07
C SER A 372 -8.00 -11.12 6.06
N PRO A 373 -7.47 -11.60 7.19
CA PRO A 373 -6.82 -12.90 7.29
C PRO A 373 -7.64 -14.08 6.76
N ASN A 374 -8.97 -14.08 6.99
CA ASN A 374 -9.87 -15.11 6.47
C ASN A 374 -10.29 -14.88 5.00
N GLY A 375 -9.90 -13.74 4.38
CA GLY A 375 -10.24 -13.42 3.00
C GLY A 375 -11.68 -12.95 2.77
N GLN A 376 -12.52 -12.81 3.80
CA GLN A 376 -13.93 -12.45 3.65
C GLN A 376 -14.18 -10.94 3.58
N TRP A 377 -13.33 -10.15 4.24
CA TRP A 377 -13.47 -8.72 4.33
C TRP A 377 -12.36 -8.00 3.57
N PHE A 378 -12.74 -7.01 2.80
CA PHE A 378 -11.83 -6.14 2.07
C PHE A 378 -12.01 -4.70 2.54
N VAL A 379 -10.92 -4.00 2.80
CA VAL A 379 -10.92 -2.57 3.11
C VAL A 379 -10.18 -1.78 2.04
N ASN A 380 -10.82 -0.72 1.56
CA ASN A 380 -10.22 0.30 0.72
C ASN A 380 -10.09 1.59 1.50
N GLY A 381 -8.86 1.98 1.82
CA GLY A 381 -8.56 3.30 2.37
C GLY A 381 -8.37 4.31 1.24
N HIS A 382 -9.01 5.47 1.32
CA HIS A 382 -8.87 6.53 0.32
C HIS A 382 -8.82 7.91 0.95
N LYS A 383 -8.23 8.85 0.24
CA LYS A 383 -8.11 10.25 0.65
C LYS A 383 -9.21 11.09 0.04
N GLN A 384 -9.82 11.94 0.85
CA GLN A 384 -10.72 12.98 0.37
C GLN A 384 -10.49 14.26 1.20
N GLY A 385 -10.02 15.31 0.55
CA GLY A 385 -9.59 16.52 1.26
C GLY A 385 -8.46 16.25 2.24
N ASP A 386 -8.65 16.68 3.48
CA ASP A 386 -7.70 16.51 4.60
C ASP A 386 -7.94 15.25 5.44
N ARG A 387 -8.79 14.32 4.99
CA ARG A 387 -9.20 13.14 5.72
C ARG A 387 -8.94 11.85 4.93
N ASN A 388 -8.70 10.77 5.68
CA ASN A 388 -8.70 9.39 5.21
C ASN A 388 -10.06 8.75 5.55
N TYR A 389 -10.63 8.01 4.59
CA TYR A 389 -11.88 7.24 4.73
C TYR A 389 -11.61 5.78 4.44
N TYR A 390 -12.38 4.90 5.06
CA TYR A 390 -12.23 3.45 4.94
C TYR A 390 -13.57 2.84 4.53
N THR A 391 -13.61 2.26 3.33
CA THR A 391 -14.76 1.47 2.87
C THR A 391 -14.47 0.01 3.15
N VAL A 392 -15.23 -0.60 4.05
CA VAL A 392 -15.18 -2.03 4.37
C VAL A 392 -16.25 -2.74 3.56
N TYR A 393 -15.84 -3.80 2.88
CA TYR A 393 -16.68 -4.56 1.94
C TYR A 393 -16.63 -6.05 2.28
N ARG A 394 -17.79 -6.69 2.45
CA ARG A 394 -17.90 -8.12 2.65
C ARG A 394 -18.04 -8.83 1.31
N ARG A 395 -17.09 -9.70 1.01
CA ARG A 395 -16.99 -10.33 -0.32
C ARG A 395 -18.09 -11.35 -0.60
N SER A 396 -18.71 -11.95 0.42
CA SER A 396 -19.71 -13.01 0.27
C SER A 396 -21.05 -12.52 -0.31
N ASP A 397 -21.46 -11.30 0.03
CA ASP A 397 -22.77 -10.74 -0.33
C ASP A 397 -22.72 -9.30 -0.86
N GLY A 398 -21.56 -8.70 -0.90
CA GLY A 398 -21.37 -7.34 -1.39
C GLY A 398 -21.80 -6.24 -0.42
N ALA A 399 -22.15 -6.57 0.83
CA ALA A 399 -22.47 -5.59 1.84
C ALA A 399 -21.24 -4.70 2.15
N PHE A 400 -21.48 -3.42 2.35
CA PHE A 400 -20.39 -2.48 2.63
C PHE A 400 -20.82 -1.39 3.61
N ALA A 401 -19.83 -0.83 4.30
CA ALA A 401 -19.99 0.35 5.13
C ALA A 401 -18.77 1.26 4.93
N ARG A 402 -18.95 2.57 5.11
CA ARG A 402 -17.87 3.56 5.03
C ARG A 402 -17.71 4.26 6.36
N SER A 403 -16.49 4.39 6.84
CA SER A 403 -16.18 5.09 8.07
C SER A 403 -16.42 6.59 7.92
N GLU A 404 -16.54 7.28 9.04
CA GLU A 404 -16.26 8.71 9.10
C GLU A 404 -14.81 8.99 8.72
N GLY A 405 -14.53 10.26 8.35
CA GLY A 405 -13.20 10.67 7.94
C GLY A 405 -12.27 10.91 9.12
N ILE A 406 -11.11 10.27 9.13
CA ILE A 406 -10.03 10.51 10.09
C ILE A 406 -9.09 11.59 9.53
N TYR A 407 -8.83 12.65 10.30
CA TYR A 407 -7.95 13.73 9.88
C TYR A 407 -6.51 13.21 9.68
N LYS A 408 -5.89 13.54 8.53
CA LYS A 408 -4.55 13.09 8.13
C LYS A 408 -3.48 14.18 8.21
N GLY A 409 -3.86 15.37 8.63
CA GLY A 409 -2.97 16.53 8.67
C GLY A 409 -2.61 17.11 7.30
N PRO A 410 -1.81 18.17 7.27
CA PRO A 410 -1.39 18.86 6.05
C PRO A 410 -0.19 18.20 5.36
N TYR A 411 0.25 17.03 5.80
CA TYR A 411 1.46 16.36 5.35
C TYR A 411 1.31 15.87 3.91
N SER A 412 2.36 16.08 3.09
CA SER A 412 2.40 15.74 1.66
C SER A 412 3.77 15.18 1.26
N GLY A 413 3.92 14.75 0.00
CA GLY A 413 5.17 14.19 -0.49
C GLY A 413 5.60 12.96 0.31
N ASP A 414 6.86 12.92 0.71
CA ASP A 414 7.47 11.77 1.40
C ASP A 414 7.00 11.59 2.85
N ILE A 415 6.49 12.66 3.46
CA ILE A 415 5.96 12.63 4.84
C ILE A 415 4.44 12.56 4.92
N ARG A 416 3.75 12.35 3.79
CA ARG A 416 2.29 12.20 3.76
C ARG A 416 1.83 11.04 4.65
N ILE A 417 0.63 11.17 5.19
CA ILE A 417 -0.01 10.10 5.96
C ILE A 417 -1.01 9.38 5.07
N ASP A 418 -0.63 8.21 4.61
CA ASP A 418 -1.47 7.33 3.80
C ASP A 418 -2.52 6.62 4.67
N PRO A 419 -3.65 6.14 4.10
CA PRO A 419 -4.69 5.43 4.85
C PRO A 419 -4.21 4.18 5.57
N ALA A 420 -3.29 3.43 4.98
CA ALA A 420 -2.53 2.34 5.58
C ALA A 420 -3.32 1.32 6.44
N PRO A 421 -4.48 0.78 5.99
CA PRO A 421 -5.29 -0.11 6.81
C PRO A 421 -4.62 -1.46 7.03
N ARG A 422 -4.71 -1.99 8.27
CA ARG A 422 -4.21 -3.33 8.65
C ARG A 422 -5.22 -4.06 9.50
N TRP A 423 -5.68 -5.22 9.03
CA TRP A 423 -6.59 -6.06 9.77
C TRP A 423 -5.95 -6.67 11.01
N ASN A 424 -6.76 -6.84 12.05
CA ASN A 424 -6.41 -7.71 13.17
C ASN A 424 -6.59 -9.19 12.80
N ARG A 425 -6.26 -10.09 13.70
CA ARG A 425 -6.31 -11.54 13.43
C ARG A 425 -7.72 -12.14 13.45
N THR A 426 -8.68 -11.42 14.01
CA THR A 426 -10.07 -11.88 14.17
C THR A 426 -11.03 -11.19 13.20
N ASP A 427 -10.49 -10.46 12.21
CA ASP A 427 -11.25 -9.84 11.09
C ASP A 427 -12.33 -8.84 11.54
N ASN A 428 -12.20 -8.24 12.72
CA ASN A 428 -13.19 -7.34 13.30
C ASN A 428 -12.66 -5.94 13.67
N ALA A 429 -11.36 -5.68 13.43
CA ALA A 429 -10.76 -4.37 13.64
C ALA A 429 -9.64 -4.10 12.63
N ILE A 430 -9.50 -2.85 12.25
CA ILE A 430 -8.53 -2.36 11.28
C ILE A 430 -7.71 -1.26 11.94
N LEU A 431 -6.38 -1.44 12.03
CA LEU A 431 -5.47 -0.41 12.48
C LEU A 431 -5.24 0.61 11.36
N VAL A 432 -5.36 1.88 11.68
CA VAL A 432 -5.22 3.00 10.74
C VAL A 432 -4.52 4.19 11.41
N PRO A 433 -3.83 5.07 10.65
CA PRO A 433 -3.24 6.28 11.19
C PRO A 433 -4.21 7.46 11.18
N GLY A 434 -4.00 8.41 12.09
CA GLY A 434 -4.66 9.71 12.08
C GLY A 434 -3.85 10.77 12.80
N ILE A 435 -4.26 12.03 12.66
CA ILE A 435 -3.71 13.18 13.40
C ILE A 435 -4.78 13.66 14.37
N THR A 436 -4.40 13.82 15.62
CA THR A 436 -5.27 14.32 16.68
C THR A 436 -5.32 15.84 16.71
N GLU A 437 -6.22 16.40 17.50
CA GLU A 437 -6.33 17.86 17.73
C GLU A 437 -5.03 18.48 18.26
N ASN A 438 -4.21 17.69 18.97
CA ASN A 438 -2.89 18.10 19.45
C ASN A 438 -1.79 18.01 18.37
N ASN A 439 -2.15 17.82 17.09
CA ASN A 439 -1.24 17.65 15.97
C ASN A 439 -0.24 16.48 16.14
N THR A 440 -0.61 15.45 16.88
CA THR A 440 0.19 14.23 17.00
C THR A 440 -0.37 13.12 16.10
N ARG A 441 0.52 12.40 15.40
CA ARG A 441 0.15 11.19 14.65
C ARG A 441 -0.12 10.08 15.63
N GLN A 442 -1.32 9.54 15.60
CA GLN A 442 -1.74 8.48 16.50
C GLN A 442 -2.31 7.30 15.72
N MET A 443 -2.41 6.17 16.38
CA MET A 443 -3.02 4.96 15.87
C MET A 443 -4.49 4.92 16.26
N PHE A 444 -5.35 4.54 15.31
CA PHE A 444 -6.80 4.40 15.49
C PHE A 444 -7.22 3.00 15.08
N LEU A 445 -8.34 2.56 15.60
CA LEU A 445 -9.04 1.34 15.18
C LEU A 445 -10.34 1.72 14.47
N VAL A 446 -10.58 1.11 13.31
CA VAL A 446 -11.90 1.05 12.70
C VAL A 446 -12.46 -0.34 13.03
N ARG A 447 -13.43 -0.41 13.94
CA ARG A 447 -14.08 -1.65 14.37
C ARG A 447 -15.24 -2.00 13.46
N VAL A 448 -15.37 -3.28 13.13
CA VAL A 448 -16.49 -3.83 12.39
C VAL A 448 -17.46 -4.47 13.38
N ILE A 449 -18.59 -3.81 13.62
CA ILE A 449 -19.62 -4.26 14.56
C ILE A 449 -20.72 -4.94 13.76
N THR A 450 -20.83 -6.24 13.90
CA THR A 450 -21.93 -7.03 13.30
C THR A 450 -23.15 -6.98 14.22
N LYS A 451 -24.34 -6.71 13.62
CA LYS A 451 -25.64 -6.68 14.32
C LYS A 451 -26.24 -8.05 14.45
#